data_712d18974ae7abecbd4386944e49d6dd
#
_entry.id   712d18974ae7abecbd4386944e49d6dd
#
_cell.length_a   1.000
_cell.length_b   1.000
_cell.length_c   1.000
_cell.angle_alpha   90.00
_cell.angle_beta   90.00
_cell.angle_gamma   90.00
#
_symmetry.space_group_name_H-M   'P 1'
#
loop_
_entity.id
_entity.type
_entity.pdbx_description
1 polymer ?
#
loop_
_entity_poly.entity_id
_entity_poly.type
_entity_poly.pdbx_seq_one_letter_code
_entity_poly.pdbx_strand_id
1 'polypeptide(L)'
;MRFFFYGTLLDCDVMALVLRRRLPPAAFVSASLPGHARRRAKGATYPIVVRDPRGTVPGAIVRGLSTRDVARLTDYEGPGYRVVPLRVRLAGAMTTVSVFEPVRSRLQPSGELWDLALWQRCHKRAFVGRLKRALSARPAYSRQ
;
A
#
# COMPACT_ATOMS: atom_id res chain seq x y z
N MET A 1 7.25 -10.20 9.79
CA MET A 1 6.15 -10.30 8.82
C MET A 1 6.53 -9.55 7.54
N ARG A 2 6.16 -10.11 6.41
CA ARG A 2 6.50 -9.53 5.12
C ARG A 2 5.23 -9.18 4.37
N PHE A 3 5.09 -7.89 4.04
CA PHE A 3 3.99 -7.40 3.23
C PHE A 3 4.53 -6.81 1.94
N PHE A 4 3.79 -7.00 0.86
CA PHE A 4 4.08 -6.35 -0.41
C PHE A 4 3.15 -5.13 -0.56
N PHE A 5 3.73 -3.99 -0.88
CA PHE A 5 2.98 -2.76 -1.11
C PHE A 5 3.14 -2.32 -2.56
N TYR A 6 2.07 -1.75 -3.09
CA TYR A 6 2.01 -1.34 -4.50
C TYR A 6 1.46 0.07 -4.69
N GLY A 7 1.13 0.77 -3.62
CA GLY A 7 0.45 2.06 -3.69
C GLY A 7 1.15 3.14 -2.89
N THR A 8 0.36 3.97 -2.22
CA THR A 8 0.86 5.17 -1.52
C THR A 8 1.85 4.84 -0.41
N LEU A 9 1.79 3.66 0.17
CA LEU A 9 2.73 3.23 1.20
C LEU A 9 4.14 2.95 0.67
N LEU A 10 4.32 2.95 -0.65
CA LEU A 10 5.66 2.95 -1.25
C LEU A 10 6.38 4.28 -1.04
N ASP A 11 5.64 5.34 -0.76
CA ASP A 11 6.22 6.61 -0.39
C ASP A 11 6.68 6.54 1.05
N CYS A 12 7.96 6.79 1.29
CA CYS A 12 8.54 6.61 2.63
C CYS A 12 7.98 7.59 3.66
N ASP A 13 7.52 8.76 3.25
CA ASP A 13 6.91 9.71 4.16
C ASP A 13 5.50 9.26 4.59
N VAL A 14 4.73 8.71 3.65
CA VAL A 14 3.41 8.14 3.97
C VAL A 14 3.57 6.97 4.93
N MET A 15 4.49 6.06 4.61
CA MET A 15 4.76 4.90 5.49
C MET A 15 5.15 5.36 6.90
N ALA A 16 6.04 6.36 6.99
CA ALA A 16 6.49 6.86 8.29
C ALA A 16 5.35 7.47 9.10
N LEU A 17 4.44 8.18 8.45
CA LEU A 17 3.28 8.74 9.12
C LEU A 17 2.35 7.65 9.67
N VAL A 18 2.09 6.63 8.86
CA VAL A 18 1.21 5.53 9.26
C VAL A 18 1.80 4.72 10.40
N LEU A 19 3.08 4.37 10.29
CA LEU A 19 3.76 3.56 11.32
C LEU A 19 4.19 4.35 12.54
N ARG A 20 4.21 5.69 12.42
CA ARG A 20 4.75 6.58 13.47
C ARG A 20 6.21 6.29 13.77
N ARG A 21 6.92 5.80 12.77
CA ARG A 21 8.36 5.59 12.79
C ARG A 21 8.86 5.46 11.37
N ARG A 22 10.10 5.83 11.14
CA ARG A 22 10.69 5.75 9.81
C ARG A 22 11.47 4.44 9.67
N LEU A 23 11.12 3.69 8.65
CA LEU A 23 11.87 2.47 8.31
C LEU A 23 13.15 2.85 7.56
N PRO A 24 14.22 2.08 7.74
CA PRO A 24 15.43 2.29 6.94
C PRO A 24 15.15 1.93 5.47
N PRO A 25 15.84 2.58 4.51
CA PRO A 25 15.63 2.26 3.10
C PRO A 25 15.81 0.78 2.77
N ALA A 26 16.71 0.09 3.45
CA ALA A 26 16.94 -1.33 3.23
C ALA A 26 15.74 -2.22 3.59
N ALA A 27 14.78 -1.69 4.34
CA ALA A 27 13.56 -2.44 4.66
C ALA A 27 12.65 -2.62 3.44
N PHE A 28 12.80 -1.77 2.42
CA PHE A 28 12.01 -1.81 1.19
C PHE A 28 12.78 -2.58 0.12
N VAL A 29 12.30 -3.75 -0.24
CA VAL A 29 12.96 -4.60 -1.23
C VAL A 29 12.10 -4.67 -2.48
N SER A 30 12.65 -4.23 -3.60
CA SER A 30 11.92 -4.19 -4.88
C SER A 30 11.41 -5.58 -5.26
N ALA A 31 10.15 -5.64 -5.65
CA ALA A 31 9.50 -6.87 -6.07
C ALA A 31 8.37 -6.54 -7.04
N SER A 32 7.78 -7.55 -7.66
CA SER A 32 6.67 -7.34 -8.59
C SER A 32 5.57 -8.38 -8.38
N LEU A 33 4.35 -7.97 -8.66
CA LEU A 33 3.17 -8.82 -8.55
C LEU A 33 2.68 -9.16 -9.97
N PRO A 34 2.98 -10.35 -10.48
CA PRO A 34 2.50 -10.76 -11.80
C PRO A 34 1.02 -11.11 -11.76
N GLY A 35 0.37 -11.06 -12.92
CA GLY A 35 -1.04 -11.41 -13.05
C GLY A 35 -2.00 -10.36 -12.54
N HIS A 36 -1.54 -9.12 -12.42
CA HIS A 36 -2.35 -8.01 -11.91
C HIS A 36 -2.02 -6.72 -12.63
N ALA A 37 -2.94 -5.77 -12.60
CA ALA A 37 -2.71 -4.40 -13.05
C ALA A 37 -3.04 -3.46 -11.91
N ARG A 38 -2.41 -2.29 -11.92
CA ARG A 38 -2.58 -1.26 -10.90
C ARG A 38 -3.35 -0.11 -11.52
N ARG A 39 -4.53 0.19 -10.98
CA ARG A 39 -5.40 1.23 -11.49
C ARG A 39 -5.78 2.19 -10.39
N ARG A 40 -6.01 3.44 -10.76
CA ARG A 40 -6.54 4.43 -9.83
C ARG A 40 -7.93 4.01 -9.39
N ALA A 41 -8.21 4.07 -8.09
CA ALA A 41 -9.54 3.80 -7.57
C ALA A 41 -10.48 4.93 -7.98
N LYS A 42 -11.74 4.58 -8.28
CA LYS A 42 -12.75 5.58 -8.63
C LYS A 42 -12.94 6.57 -7.50
N GLY A 43 -12.90 7.85 -7.84
CA GLY A 43 -13.13 8.92 -6.87
C GLY A 43 -11.98 9.15 -5.91
N ALA A 44 -10.82 8.57 -6.15
CA ALA A 44 -9.68 8.68 -5.25
C ALA A 44 -8.39 8.93 -6.03
N THR A 45 -7.30 9.20 -5.32
CA THR A 45 -5.98 9.38 -5.93
C THR A 45 -5.05 8.21 -5.67
N TYR A 46 -5.48 7.24 -4.89
CA TYR A 46 -4.69 6.04 -4.57
C TYR A 46 -5.09 4.88 -5.51
N PRO A 47 -4.24 3.86 -5.61
CA PRO A 47 -4.50 2.74 -6.51
C PRO A 47 -5.17 1.56 -5.82
N ILE A 48 -5.75 0.71 -6.64
CA ILE A 48 -6.07 -0.66 -6.27
C ILE A 48 -5.49 -1.59 -7.32
N VAL A 49 -5.34 -2.86 -6.99
CA VAL A 49 -4.92 -3.88 -7.94
C VAL A 49 -6.12 -4.69 -8.39
N VAL A 50 -6.11 -5.07 -9.65
CA VAL A 50 -7.13 -5.93 -10.24
C VAL A 50 -6.43 -7.06 -10.97
N ARG A 51 -7.11 -8.18 -11.14
CA ARG A 51 -6.54 -9.31 -11.85
C ARG A 51 -6.42 -8.98 -13.34
N ASP A 52 -5.25 -9.27 -13.88
CA ASP A 52 -4.95 -9.06 -15.29
C ASP A 52 -3.83 -10.04 -15.66
N PRO A 53 -4.14 -11.11 -16.40
CA PRO A 53 -3.14 -12.14 -16.72
C PRO A 53 -1.89 -11.62 -17.43
N ARG A 54 -1.99 -10.49 -18.12
CA ARG A 54 -0.87 -9.90 -18.85
C ARG A 54 -0.15 -8.83 -18.07
N GLY A 55 -0.67 -8.49 -16.89
CA GLY A 55 -0.14 -7.38 -16.10
C GLY A 55 0.95 -7.82 -15.15
N THR A 56 1.74 -6.84 -14.72
CA THR A 56 2.70 -6.98 -13.65
C THR A 56 2.75 -5.65 -12.92
N VAL A 57 2.64 -5.69 -11.60
CA VAL A 57 2.61 -4.48 -10.78
C VAL A 57 3.92 -4.34 -10.02
N PRO A 58 4.65 -3.24 -10.23
CA PRO A 58 5.87 -3.00 -9.45
C PRO A 58 5.51 -2.57 -8.03
N GLY A 59 6.36 -2.94 -7.09
CA GLY A 59 6.19 -2.56 -5.71
C GLY A 59 7.37 -2.96 -4.87
N ALA A 60 7.14 -3.12 -3.57
CA ALA A 60 8.20 -3.50 -2.65
C ALA A 60 7.67 -4.42 -1.55
N ILE A 61 8.50 -5.38 -1.17
CA ILE A 61 8.30 -6.14 0.05
C ILE A 61 8.92 -5.32 1.17
N VAL A 62 8.17 -5.10 2.25
CA VAL A 62 8.69 -4.38 3.41
C VAL A 62 8.95 -5.37 4.52
N ARG A 63 10.17 -5.32 5.05
CA ARG A 63 10.64 -6.21 6.10
C ARG A 63 10.63 -5.50 7.45
N GLY A 64 10.64 -6.30 8.51
CA GLY A 64 10.81 -5.75 9.85
C GLY A 64 9.57 -5.13 10.44
N LEU A 65 8.41 -5.44 9.90
CA LEU A 65 7.16 -4.96 10.46
C LEU A 65 6.82 -5.70 11.73
N SER A 66 6.50 -4.95 12.79
CA SER A 66 6.06 -5.50 14.06
C SER A 66 4.55 -5.76 14.03
N THR A 67 4.04 -6.44 15.04
CA THR A 67 2.60 -6.62 15.20
C THR A 67 1.89 -5.28 15.29
N ARG A 68 2.48 -4.31 15.98
CA ARG A 68 1.92 -2.95 16.08
C ARG A 68 1.90 -2.25 14.73
N ASP A 69 2.95 -2.41 13.94
CA ASP A 69 3.00 -1.85 12.59
C ASP A 69 1.87 -2.40 11.74
N VAL A 70 1.64 -3.70 11.79
CA VAL A 70 0.57 -4.34 11.00
C VAL A 70 -0.80 -3.84 11.45
N ALA A 71 -0.99 -3.63 12.75
CA ALA A 71 -2.25 -3.06 13.25
C ALA A 71 -2.49 -1.65 12.70
N ARG A 72 -1.45 -0.83 12.65
CA ARG A 72 -1.54 0.51 12.09
C ARG A 72 -1.80 0.51 10.60
N LEU A 73 -1.18 -0.40 9.88
CA LEU A 73 -1.42 -0.56 8.44
C LEU A 73 -2.84 -1.01 8.17
N THR A 74 -3.35 -1.95 8.95
CA THR A 74 -4.72 -2.44 8.81
C THR A 74 -5.72 -1.31 9.05
N ASP A 75 -5.47 -0.50 10.06
CA ASP A 75 -6.32 0.66 10.35
C ASP A 75 -6.27 1.69 9.23
N TYR A 76 -5.10 1.94 8.69
CA TYR A 76 -4.92 2.86 7.57
C TYR A 76 -5.64 2.40 6.31
N GLU A 77 -5.52 1.12 5.96
CA GLU A 77 -6.16 0.58 4.77
C GLU A 77 -7.68 0.57 4.91
N GLY A 78 -8.18 0.28 6.11
CA GLY A 78 -9.60 0.34 6.40
C GLY A 78 -10.40 -0.85 5.87
N PRO A 79 -11.75 -0.78 5.98
CA PRO A 79 -12.62 -1.90 5.65
C PRO A 79 -12.75 -2.18 4.15
N GLY A 80 -12.24 -1.29 3.29
CA GLY A 80 -12.21 -1.54 1.85
C GLY A 80 -11.15 -2.55 1.42
N TYR A 81 -10.30 -3.01 2.34
CA TYR A 81 -9.21 -3.93 2.06
C TYR A 81 -9.25 -5.12 2.99
N ARG A 82 -8.66 -6.22 2.51
CA ARG A 82 -8.44 -7.42 3.34
C ARG A 82 -7.03 -7.93 3.08
N VAL A 83 -6.46 -8.61 4.07
CA VAL A 83 -5.13 -9.21 3.93
C VAL A 83 -5.27 -10.59 3.32
N VAL A 84 -4.56 -10.83 2.22
CA VAL A 84 -4.54 -12.13 1.55
C VAL A 84 -3.10 -12.53 1.24
N PRO A 85 -2.80 -13.83 1.18
CA PRO A 85 -1.50 -14.29 0.69
C PRO A 85 -1.48 -14.22 -0.84
N LEU A 86 -0.42 -13.66 -1.39
CA LEU A 86 -0.21 -13.64 -2.83
C LEU A 86 1.25 -13.97 -3.11
N ARG A 87 1.50 -14.46 -4.33
CA ARG A 87 2.85 -14.76 -4.76
C ARG A 87 3.39 -13.58 -5.55
N VAL A 88 4.55 -13.11 -5.15
CA VAL A 88 5.25 -12.02 -5.82
C VAL A 88 6.61 -12.51 -6.29
N ARG A 89 7.17 -11.84 -7.29
CA ARG A 89 8.50 -12.15 -7.81
C ARG A 89 9.53 -11.28 -7.10
N LEU A 90 10.49 -11.94 -6.49
CA LEU A 90 11.61 -11.30 -5.81
C LEU A 90 12.90 -11.91 -6.34
N ALA A 91 13.74 -11.08 -6.97
CA ALA A 91 15.05 -11.52 -7.49
C ALA A 91 14.95 -12.77 -8.37
N GLY A 92 13.94 -12.82 -9.25
CA GLY A 92 13.75 -13.93 -10.18
C GLY A 92 13.04 -15.14 -9.63
N ALA A 93 12.72 -15.18 -8.35
CA ALA A 93 12.01 -16.30 -7.71
C ALA A 93 10.67 -15.84 -7.16
N MET A 94 9.71 -16.75 -7.12
CA MET A 94 8.40 -16.46 -6.54
C MET A 94 8.42 -16.73 -5.04
N THR A 95 7.80 -15.84 -4.28
CA THR A 95 7.66 -15.99 -2.84
C THR A 95 6.26 -15.56 -2.41
N THR A 96 5.74 -16.15 -1.35
CA THR A 96 4.42 -15.78 -0.81
C THR A 96 4.57 -14.70 0.24
N VAL A 97 3.76 -13.67 0.11
CA VAL A 97 3.74 -12.54 1.06
C VAL A 97 2.29 -12.16 1.32
N SER A 98 2.08 -11.35 2.34
CA SER A 98 0.76 -10.78 2.62
C SER A 98 0.58 -9.50 1.81
N VAL A 99 -0.64 -9.28 1.32
CA VAL A 99 -0.99 -8.11 0.52
C VAL A 99 -2.35 -7.58 0.98
N PHE A 100 -2.50 -6.27 1.05
CA PHE A 100 -3.81 -5.67 1.25
C PHE A 100 -4.51 -5.61 -0.11
N GLU A 101 -5.52 -6.44 -0.27
CA GLU A 101 -6.28 -6.56 -1.51
C GLU A 101 -7.64 -5.87 -1.35
N PRO A 102 -8.11 -5.10 -2.36
CA PRO A 102 -9.40 -4.43 -2.24
C PRO A 102 -10.55 -5.44 -2.16
N VAL A 103 -11.54 -5.11 -1.34
CA VAL A 103 -12.81 -5.82 -1.30
C VAL A 103 -13.68 -5.25 -2.40
N ARG A 104 -14.00 -6.05 -3.41
CA ARG A 104 -14.65 -5.58 -4.64
C ARG A 104 -15.96 -4.83 -4.43
N SER A 105 -16.71 -5.20 -3.41
CA SER A 105 -17.97 -4.52 -3.12
C SER A 105 -17.77 -3.11 -2.58
N ARG A 106 -16.54 -2.74 -2.21
CA ARG A 106 -16.26 -1.46 -1.57
C ARG A 106 -15.42 -0.52 -2.42
N LEU A 107 -14.53 -1.06 -3.24
CA LEU A 107 -13.61 -0.26 -4.06
C LEU A 107 -13.70 -0.71 -5.50
N GLN A 108 -13.84 0.26 -6.39
CA GLN A 108 -13.96 0.02 -7.83
C GLN A 108 -12.77 0.64 -8.56
N PRO A 109 -12.22 -0.03 -9.57
CA PRO A 109 -11.15 0.55 -10.38
C PRO A 109 -11.71 1.54 -11.39
N SER A 110 -10.92 2.58 -11.68
CA SER A 110 -11.15 3.44 -12.84
C SER A 110 -10.44 2.84 -14.05
N GLY A 111 -10.59 3.49 -15.20
CA GLY A 111 -9.84 3.09 -16.40
C GLY A 111 -8.39 3.58 -16.40
N GLU A 112 -7.99 4.38 -15.43
CA GLU A 112 -6.67 4.98 -15.42
C GLU A 112 -5.64 4.09 -14.72
N LEU A 113 -4.46 3.97 -15.33
CA LEU A 113 -3.31 3.36 -14.66
C LEU A 113 -2.80 4.32 -13.59
N TRP A 114 -2.23 3.75 -12.55
CA TRP A 114 -1.67 4.53 -11.46
C TRP A 114 -0.15 4.42 -11.45
N ASP A 115 0.51 5.55 -11.24
CA ASP A 115 1.97 5.65 -11.23
C ASP A 115 2.42 6.40 -9.98
N LEU A 116 3.37 5.85 -9.25
CA LEU A 116 3.84 6.45 -7.99
C LEU A 116 4.47 7.82 -8.22
N ALA A 117 5.33 7.95 -9.23
CA ALA A 117 6.01 9.22 -9.46
C ALA A 117 5.02 10.33 -9.82
N LEU A 118 4.03 10.04 -10.63
CA LEU A 118 2.98 10.98 -10.96
C LEU A 118 2.15 11.35 -9.74
N TRP A 119 1.80 10.36 -8.91
CA TRP A 119 1.08 10.62 -7.68
C TRP A 119 1.88 11.53 -6.74
N GLN A 120 3.18 11.29 -6.61
CA GLN A 120 4.05 12.11 -5.77
C GLN A 120 4.08 13.56 -6.25
N ARG A 121 4.11 13.79 -7.57
CA ARG A 121 4.13 15.14 -8.11
C ARG A 121 2.79 15.86 -7.97
N CYS A 122 1.70 15.16 -8.18
CA CYS A 122 0.38 15.80 -8.32
C CYS A 122 -0.48 15.72 -7.07
N HIS A 123 -0.33 14.69 -6.24
CA HIS A 123 -1.29 14.40 -5.17
C HIS A 123 -0.68 14.23 -3.79
N LYS A 124 0.62 13.94 -3.69
CA LYS A 124 1.25 13.65 -2.41
C LYS A 124 1.05 14.75 -1.38
N ARG A 125 1.31 15.99 -1.77
CA ARG A 125 1.27 17.11 -0.82
C ARG A 125 -0.09 17.24 -0.15
N ALA A 126 -1.16 17.22 -0.95
CA ALA A 126 -2.51 17.31 -0.41
C ALA A 126 -2.88 16.07 0.40
N PHE A 127 -2.48 14.90 -0.07
CA PHE A 127 -2.73 13.64 0.62
C PHE A 127 -2.07 13.60 1.99
N VAL A 128 -0.79 13.96 2.07
CA VAL A 128 -0.04 13.99 3.32
C VAL A 128 -0.65 15.00 4.29
N GLY A 129 -1.10 16.15 3.78
CA GLY A 129 -1.78 17.13 4.61
C GLY A 129 -3.05 16.58 5.25
N ARG A 130 -3.88 15.89 4.46
CA ARG A 130 -5.10 15.27 4.98
C ARG A 130 -4.78 14.15 5.97
N LEU A 131 -3.77 13.33 5.65
CA LEU A 131 -3.37 12.23 6.52
C LEU A 131 -2.87 12.74 7.87
N LYS A 132 -2.06 13.78 7.89
CA LYS A 132 -1.59 14.38 9.14
C LYS A 132 -2.75 14.87 10.00
N ARG A 133 -3.73 15.52 9.38
CA ARG A 133 -4.90 16.00 10.12
C ARG A 133 -5.73 14.83 10.67
N ALA A 134 -5.93 13.79 9.87
CA ALA A 134 -6.68 12.63 10.32
C ALA A 134 -6.00 11.92 11.48
N LEU A 135 -4.68 11.75 11.41
CA LEU A 135 -3.92 11.12 12.48
C LEU A 135 -3.90 11.95 13.75
N SER A 136 -3.82 13.27 13.63
CA SER A 136 -3.85 14.18 14.79
C SER A 136 -5.20 14.19 15.49
N ALA A 137 -6.28 13.98 14.75
CA ALA A 137 -7.63 13.98 15.31
C ALA A 137 -7.98 12.67 16.02
N ARG A 138 -7.20 11.59 15.79
CA ARG A 138 -7.48 10.31 16.42
C ARG A 138 -7.02 10.28 17.86
N PRO A 139 -7.76 9.63 18.75
CA PRO A 139 -7.27 9.32 20.07
C PRO A 139 -6.06 8.43 19.96
N ALA A 140 -5.26 8.54 20.90
CA ALA A 140 -4.06 7.79 20.84
C ALA A 140 -4.24 6.33 20.76
N TYR A 141 -5.10 5.91 20.97
CA TYR A 141 -5.42 4.74 20.84
C TYR A 141 -4.71 3.89 20.54
N SER A 142 -4.26 4.20 20.32
CA SER A 142 -3.62 3.50 19.94
C SER A 142 -3.82 2.45 20.60
N ARG A 143 -4.58 2.43 21.01
CA ARG A 143 -5.00 1.71 21.44
C ARG A 143 -5.10 0.71 21.01
N GLN A 144 -4.83 0.38 20.84
CA GLN A 144 -5.02 -0.64 20.53
C GLN A 144 -4.45 -1.17 20.17
#